data_422f0bafeab3453932b412712e94fdf7
#
_entry.id   422f0bafeab3453932b412712e94fdf7
#
_cell.length_a   1.000
_cell.length_b   1.000
_cell.length_c   1.000
_cell.angle_alpha   90.00
_cell.angle_beta   90.00
_cell.angle_gamma   90.00
#
_symmetry.space_group_name_H-M   'P 1'
#
loop_
_entity.id
_entity.type
_entity.pdbx_description
1 polymer ?
#
loop_
_entity_poly.entity_id
_entity_poly.type
_entity_poly.pdbx_seq_one_letter_code
_entity_poly.pdbx_strand_id
1 'polypeptide(L)'
;MRKWIARLAVLGVALLVAGQGATAAHAQEPAAGKKVLRVGATQSMDSMNPFLAVRLVSTSIHRWMYGFLTVPDSKTLQPSPDLAESWTTTPDGLTWTFKIRAAKWSDGKPITADDAAWTFNKIMTDEAAKTANGPAVENFESVTASGQDLTIKLKAPQASMLDNPIPIMPKHVWESVTDMANYDAEKYPAVTSGPYIAIEHKKDQYVKLQANPNYWRGKPKLDELQVIFYDNPQAAIAGLKNGDIDLIGRLSPPEYQAIQNDPNIEAWNTQGRRAAYLQINHGATTTDNKPVGDGHPALKDVKVRQALHFAIDKQKLVDEVQNGLAKPADGSIVPPMFKDFFWEATGDEKVTYDPAKANKILDDAGYKKGSDGIRTMPDGKRKLEFRFSIHTDTPIEDKLAEYLTGFFKEIGITLTTKKLDSSKFTEETGVTGLFDIAISGWSVNPDPEEVLATHLCSRRPAPGGEGGGTESFFCDETFEKLYQEQLKELDRPKRAETIKKMEERLYTEAPVIAIYYPNDLEGYRKDRVTSITPIPEDKGLLYGGSGYWPFYTVDVKAAAASGASAEGGSNTGLIAGVVGGVVVIGLVVFLVTRRRKSVADERE
;
A
#
# COMPACT_ATOMS: atom_id res chain seq x y z
N MET A 1 37.19 49.15 6.10
CA MET A 1 35.84 49.17 6.71
C MET A 1 34.74 48.54 5.83
N ARG A 2 34.70 48.72 4.49
CA ARG A 2 33.66 48.16 3.61
C ARG A 2 33.61 46.61 3.50
N LYS A 3 34.72 45.92 3.68
CA LYS A 3 34.78 44.42 3.60
C LYS A 3 34.38 43.69 4.90
N TRP A 4 34.39 44.39 6.02
CA TRP A 4 33.98 43.81 7.32
C TRP A 4 32.47 43.90 7.55
N ILE A 5 31.82 44.92 7.07
CA ILE A 5 30.36 45.09 7.18
C ILE A 5 29.63 44.10 6.28
N ALA A 6 30.17 43.74 5.12
CA ALA A 6 29.61 42.73 4.24
C ALA A 6 29.74 41.30 4.81
N ARG A 7 30.78 40.99 5.60
CA ARG A 7 30.95 39.69 6.25
C ARG A 7 30.05 39.51 7.49
N LEU A 8 29.74 40.55 8.20
CA LEU A 8 28.79 40.53 9.31
C LEU A 8 27.33 40.41 8.83
N ALA A 9 26.98 41.01 7.69
CA ALA A 9 25.64 40.85 7.10
C ALA A 9 25.38 39.43 6.55
N VAL A 10 26.41 38.76 6.01
CA VAL A 10 26.31 37.37 5.52
C VAL A 10 26.23 36.37 6.68
N LEU A 11 26.91 36.62 7.81
CA LEU A 11 26.78 35.79 9.02
C LEU A 11 25.42 35.97 9.71
N GLY A 12 24.83 37.16 9.68
CA GLY A 12 23.49 37.41 10.23
C GLY A 12 22.37 36.75 9.41
N VAL A 13 22.50 36.66 8.09
CA VAL A 13 21.54 35.98 7.22
C VAL A 13 21.71 34.48 7.29
N ALA A 14 22.93 33.95 7.45
CA ALA A 14 23.14 32.51 7.64
C ALA A 14 22.57 31.98 8.98
N LEU A 15 22.57 32.80 10.04
CA LEU A 15 21.96 32.46 11.33
C LEU A 15 20.41 32.59 11.33
N LEU A 16 19.84 33.42 10.45
CA LEU A 16 18.39 33.52 10.27
C LEU A 16 17.80 32.42 9.38
N VAL A 17 18.58 31.84 8.48
CA VAL A 17 18.16 30.69 7.64
C VAL A 17 18.30 29.36 8.39
N ALA A 18 19.21 29.28 9.38
CA ALA A 18 19.33 28.09 10.23
C ALA A 18 18.22 27.98 11.31
N GLY A 19 17.39 29.01 11.49
CA GLY A 19 16.27 29.03 12.44
C GLY A 19 14.90 28.66 11.85
N GLN A 20 14.81 28.40 10.53
CA GLN A 20 13.64 27.75 9.93
C GLN A 20 13.80 26.23 10.01
N GLY A 21 14.00 25.73 11.23
CA GLY A 21 13.77 24.33 11.54
C GLY A 21 12.34 24.02 11.13
N ALA A 22 12.17 22.96 10.34
CA ALA A 22 10.88 22.41 10.00
C ALA A 22 9.97 22.44 11.22
N THR A 23 8.96 23.28 11.21
CA THR A 23 7.86 23.21 12.17
C THR A 23 7.14 21.91 11.86
N ALA A 24 7.53 20.82 12.53
CA ALA A 24 6.70 19.65 12.60
C ALA A 24 5.30 20.16 12.95
N ALA A 25 4.31 19.81 12.15
CA ALA A 25 2.92 20.16 12.43
C ALA A 25 2.55 19.52 13.77
N HIS A 26 2.64 20.28 14.84
CA HIS A 26 2.28 19.79 16.16
C HIS A 26 0.77 19.62 16.16
N ALA A 27 0.32 18.36 16.11
CA ALA A 27 -1.06 18.05 16.47
C ALA A 27 -1.29 18.64 17.88
N GLN A 28 -2.38 19.35 18.04
CA GLN A 28 -2.74 20.00 19.31
C GLN A 28 -2.71 18.96 20.44
N GLU A 29 -2.07 19.26 21.56
CA GLU A 29 -2.00 18.35 22.70
C GLU A 29 -3.41 17.86 23.09
N PRO A 30 -3.58 16.54 23.36
CA PRO A 30 -4.87 16.01 23.74
C PRO A 30 -5.39 16.65 25.03
N ALA A 31 -6.68 16.93 25.10
CA ALA A 31 -7.31 17.39 26.33
C ALA A 31 -7.09 16.36 27.46
N ALA A 32 -6.83 16.85 28.67
CA ALA A 32 -6.63 16.03 29.86
C ALA A 32 -7.74 14.97 30.04
N GLY A 33 -7.36 13.75 30.36
CA GLY A 33 -8.29 12.64 30.61
C GLY A 33 -8.78 11.92 29.36
N LYS A 34 -8.53 12.43 28.14
CA LYS A 34 -8.90 11.73 26.89
C LYS A 34 -7.92 10.64 26.53
N LYS A 35 -8.46 9.54 26.02
CA LYS A 35 -7.70 8.44 25.40
C LYS A 35 -7.51 8.72 23.92
N VAL A 36 -6.34 9.24 23.55
CA VAL A 36 -5.98 9.62 22.19
C VAL A 36 -4.82 8.75 21.71
N LEU A 37 -5.01 8.05 20.58
CA LEU A 37 -3.94 7.33 19.86
C LEU A 37 -3.48 8.20 18.69
N ARG A 38 -2.17 8.44 18.59
CA ARG A 38 -1.53 9.17 17.50
C ARG A 38 -0.76 8.19 16.63
N VAL A 39 -1.12 8.11 15.36
CA VAL A 39 -0.56 7.18 14.39
C VAL A 39 0.26 7.95 13.36
N GLY A 40 1.51 7.59 13.17
CA GLY A 40 2.37 8.16 12.13
C GLY A 40 2.14 7.49 10.78
N ALA A 41 2.10 8.29 9.73
CA ALA A 41 2.07 7.82 8.34
C ALA A 41 3.05 8.65 7.49
N THR A 42 3.76 7.99 6.58
CA THR A 42 4.71 8.63 5.65
C THR A 42 4.13 8.86 4.25
N GLN A 43 2.84 8.62 4.11
CA GLN A 43 2.07 8.91 2.91
C GLN A 43 0.84 9.73 3.30
N SER A 44 0.61 10.84 2.61
CA SER A 44 -0.60 11.65 2.77
C SER A 44 -1.80 11.04 2.06
N MET A 45 -3.00 11.42 2.49
CA MET A 45 -4.24 11.05 1.80
C MET A 45 -4.30 11.67 0.41
N ASP A 46 -4.82 10.91 -0.56
CA ASP A 46 -5.19 11.41 -1.88
C ASP A 46 -6.61 11.97 -1.89
N SER A 47 -7.53 11.41 -1.10
CA SER A 47 -8.90 11.88 -1.03
C SER A 47 -9.61 11.49 0.26
N MET A 48 -10.45 12.38 0.79
CA MET A 48 -11.47 12.08 1.81
C MET A 48 -12.74 11.49 1.18
N ASN A 49 -12.85 11.50 -0.14
CA ASN A 49 -13.95 10.89 -0.88
C ASN A 49 -13.66 9.40 -1.14
N PRO A 50 -14.40 8.46 -0.51
CA PRO A 50 -14.16 7.02 -0.69
C PRO A 50 -14.38 6.51 -2.11
N PHE A 51 -15.15 7.24 -2.94
CA PHE A 51 -15.34 6.89 -4.34
C PHE A 51 -14.14 7.20 -5.23
N LEU A 52 -13.20 8.03 -4.75
CA LEU A 52 -12.01 8.46 -5.51
C LEU A 52 -10.69 7.99 -4.91
N ALA A 53 -10.70 7.60 -3.64
CA ALA A 53 -9.49 7.24 -2.91
C ALA A 53 -8.88 5.94 -3.42
N VAL A 54 -7.60 5.98 -3.79
CA VAL A 54 -6.83 4.81 -4.25
C VAL A 54 -5.60 4.53 -3.39
N ARG A 55 -5.10 5.56 -2.67
CA ARG A 55 -3.96 5.37 -1.77
C ARG A 55 -4.35 4.56 -0.55
N LEU A 56 -3.44 3.67 -0.15
CA LEU A 56 -3.68 2.75 0.96
C LEU A 56 -3.90 3.46 2.32
N VAL A 57 -3.29 4.62 2.55
CA VAL A 57 -3.55 5.42 3.76
C VAL A 57 -4.99 5.93 3.78
N SER A 58 -5.50 6.41 2.64
CA SER A 58 -6.88 6.89 2.52
C SER A 58 -7.89 5.76 2.71
N THR A 59 -7.70 4.64 2.00
CA THR A 59 -8.57 3.47 2.12
C THR A 59 -8.52 2.86 3.53
N SER A 60 -7.37 2.92 4.23
CA SER A 60 -7.27 2.48 5.62
C SER A 60 -8.09 3.38 6.55
N ILE A 61 -8.00 4.71 6.41
CA ILE A 61 -8.81 5.66 7.19
C ILE A 61 -10.29 5.46 6.91
N HIS A 62 -10.69 5.26 5.64
CA HIS A 62 -12.09 4.99 5.29
C HIS A 62 -12.61 3.69 5.92
N ARG A 63 -11.77 2.65 6.09
CA ARG A 63 -12.14 1.41 6.81
C ARG A 63 -12.43 1.64 8.29
N TRP A 64 -11.87 2.67 8.90
CA TRP A 64 -12.21 3.04 10.27
C TRP A 64 -13.48 3.89 10.35
N MET A 65 -13.86 4.52 9.25
CA MET A 65 -15.03 5.41 9.18
C MET A 65 -16.31 4.71 8.72
N TYR A 66 -16.19 3.74 7.83
CA TYR A 66 -17.36 3.13 7.17
C TYR A 66 -17.38 1.61 7.36
N GLY A 67 -18.59 1.06 7.46
CA GLY A 67 -18.82 -0.37 7.43
C GLY A 67 -18.85 -0.92 6.01
N PHE A 68 -18.64 -2.22 5.91
CA PHE A 68 -18.66 -3.02 4.68
C PHE A 68 -19.80 -4.03 4.76
N LEU A 69 -20.10 -4.76 3.69
CA LEU A 69 -21.02 -5.91 3.80
C LEU A 69 -20.43 -6.94 4.76
N THR A 70 -19.18 -7.30 4.54
CA THR A 70 -18.41 -8.27 5.34
C THR A 70 -17.03 -7.70 5.63
N VAL A 71 -16.38 -8.23 6.66
CA VAL A 71 -14.98 -7.91 7.02
C VAL A 71 -14.25 -9.21 7.34
N PRO A 72 -12.92 -9.26 7.20
CA PRO A 72 -12.16 -10.40 7.68
C PRO A 72 -12.35 -10.62 9.18
N ASP A 73 -12.57 -11.84 9.59
CA ASP A 73 -12.59 -12.25 11.00
C ASP A 73 -11.22 -12.02 11.63
N SER A 74 -11.20 -11.52 12.86
CA SER A 74 -9.94 -11.12 13.53
C SER A 74 -8.98 -12.28 13.81
N LYS A 75 -9.45 -13.53 13.77
CA LYS A 75 -8.63 -14.73 14.05
C LYS A 75 -8.29 -15.52 12.80
N THR A 76 -9.29 -15.71 11.95
CA THR A 76 -9.20 -16.65 10.82
C THR A 76 -8.95 -15.95 9.48
N LEU A 77 -9.14 -14.63 9.40
CA LEU A 77 -9.16 -13.84 8.17
C LEU A 77 -10.25 -14.25 7.18
N GLN A 78 -11.16 -15.16 7.56
CA GLN A 78 -12.30 -15.53 6.73
C GLN A 78 -13.37 -14.45 6.76
N PRO A 79 -14.19 -14.31 5.71
CA PRO A 79 -15.28 -13.35 5.70
C PRO A 79 -16.21 -13.52 6.91
N SER A 80 -16.49 -12.43 7.58
CA SER A 80 -17.36 -12.37 8.75
C SER A 80 -18.38 -11.23 8.65
N PRO A 81 -19.52 -11.29 9.37
CA PRO A 81 -20.55 -10.27 9.30
C PRO A 81 -20.06 -8.89 9.72
N ASP A 82 -20.38 -7.85 8.89
CA ASP A 82 -20.30 -6.45 9.29
C ASP A 82 -21.66 -5.76 9.12
N LEU A 83 -21.91 -4.94 8.12
CA LEU A 83 -23.25 -4.38 7.87
C LEU A 83 -24.24 -5.46 7.38
N ALA A 84 -23.78 -6.45 6.64
CA ALA A 84 -24.56 -7.66 6.40
C ALA A 84 -24.44 -8.59 7.63
N GLU A 85 -25.56 -8.91 8.28
CA GLU A 85 -25.60 -9.86 9.41
C GLU A 85 -25.62 -11.32 8.96
N SER A 86 -26.07 -11.57 7.72
CA SER A 86 -26.08 -12.87 7.06
C SER A 86 -26.22 -12.71 5.55
N TRP A 87 -25.95 -13.80 4.83
CA TRP A 87 -26.08 -13.86 3.38
C TRP A 87 -26.42 -15.25 2.90
N THR A 88 -26.99 -15.33 1.70
CA THR A 88 -27.25 -16.57 0.95
C THR A 88 -26.86 -16.36 -0.51
N THR A 89 -26.56 -17.45 -1.21
CA THR A 89 -26.38 -17.43 -2.66
C THR A 89 -27.15 -18.57 -3.32
N THR A 90 -27.49 -18.37 -4.58
CA THR A 90 -28.09 -19.43 -5.41
C THR A 90 -27.05 -20.51 -5.72
N PRO A 91 -27.46 -21.78 -5.99
CA PRO A 91 -26.53 -22.88 -6.26
C PRO A 91 -25.57 -22.64 -7.43
N ASP A 92 -25.95 -21.78 -8.38
CA ASP A 92 -25.13 -21.36 -9.52
C ASP A 92 -24.16 -20.22 -9.18
N GLY A 93 -24.23 -19.67 -7.95
CA GLY A 93 -23.38 -18.57 -7.50
C GLY A 93 -23.67 -17.23 -8.16
N LEU A 94 -24.79 -17.09 -8.90
CA LEU A 94 -25.09 -15.88 -9.67
C LEU A 94 -25.93 -14.85 -8.92
N THR A 95 -26.61 -15.22 -7.86
CA THR A 95 -27.44 -14.28 -7.07
C THR A 95 -27.09 -14.38 -5.60
N TRP A 96 -26.61 -13.26 -5.06
CA TRP A 96 -26.32 -13.11 -3.64
C TRP A 96 -27.35 -12.22 -2.97
N THR A 97 -27.86 -12.66 -1.82
CA THR A 97 -28.77 -11.88 -1.00
C THR A 97 -28.14 -11.66 0.37
N PHE A 98 -27.94 -10.39 0.73
CA PHE A 98 -27.40 -9.97 2.01
C PHE A 98 -28.49 -9.38 2.88
N LYS A 99 -28.57 -9.81 4.13
CA LYS A 99 -29.46 -9.20 5.13
C LYS A 99 -28.71 -8.07 5.83
N ILE A 100 -29.10 -6.84 5.61
CA ILE A 100 -28.49 -5.67 6.27
C ILE A 100 -29.01 -5.55 7.69
N ARG A 101 -28.11 -5.39 8.66
CA ARG A 101 -28.47 -5.27 10.09
C ARG A 101 -29.20 -3.99 10.42
N ALA A 102 -30.01 -4.03 11.45
CA ALA A 102 -30.60 -2.85 12.05
C ALA A 102 -29.53 -2.04 12.81
N ALA A 103 -28.91 -1.08 12.12
CA ALA A 103 -27.88 -0.18 12.66
C ALA A 103 -28.18 1.28 12.28
N LYS A 104 -27.39 2.21 12.78
CA LYS A 104 -27.57 3.65 12.53
C LYS A 104 -26.28 4.27 12.03
N TRP A 105 -26.42 5.23 11.16
CA TRP A 105 -25.37 6.20 10.84
C TRP A 105 -25.05 7.07 12.06
N SER A 106 -23.89 7.71 12.05
CA SER A 106 -23.46 8.59 13.17
C SER A 106 -24.40 9.76 13.41
N ASP A 107 -25.19 10.18 12.42
CA ASP A 107 -26.24 11.20 12.52
C ASP A 107 -27.58 10.65 13.06
N GLY A 108 -27.64 9.37 13.41
CA GLY A 108 -28.80 8.71 13.99
C GLY A 108 -29.82 8.13 12.99
N LYS A 109 -29.66 8.37 11.67
CA LYS A 109 -30.53 7.78 10.64
C LYS A 109 -30.28 6.28 10.52
N PRO A 110 -31.29 5.46 10.13
CA PRO A 110 -31.12 4.03 9.96
C PRO A 110 -30.21 3.72 8.76
N ILE A 111 -29.42 2.67 8.88
CA ILE A 111 -28.72 2.04 7.76
C ILE A 111 -29.67 1.02 7.15
N THR A 112 -29.77 1.03 5.81
CA THR A 112 -30.68 0.17 5.05
C THR A 112 -29.97 -0.48 3.86
N ALA A 113 -30.60 -1.47 3.26
CA ALA A 113 -30.12 -2.05 2.01
C ALA A 113 -30.06 -1.05 0.84
N ASP A 114 -30.89 0.02 0.90
CA ASP A 114 -30.86 1.11 -0.07
C ASP A 114 -29.52 1.87 -0.08
N ASP A 115 -28.86 2.04 1.08
CA ASP A 115 -27.54 2.67 1.15
C ASP A 115 -26.51 1.82 0.38
N ALA A 116 -26.52 0.51 0.58
CA ALA A 116 -25.62 -0.41 -0.11
C ALA A 116 -25.93 -0.48 -1.62
N ALA A 117 -27.21 -0.61 -1.99
CA ALA A 117 -27.61 -0.65 -3.39
C ALA A 117 -27.25 0.65 -4.11
N TRP A 118 -27.46 1.80 -3.48
CA TRP A 118 -27.08 3.10 -4.01
C TRP A 118 -25.56 3.20 -4.21
N THR A 119 -24.77 2.75 -3.23
CA THR A 119 -23.31 2.78 -3.30
C THR A 119 -22.78 2.01 -4.49
N PHE A 120 -23.19 0.75 -4.64
CA PHE A 120 -22.72 -0.09 -5.75
C PHE A 120 -23.21 0.44 -7.11
N ASN A 121 -24.49 0.85 -7.23
CA ASN A 121 -25.01 1.43 -8.45
C ASN A 121 -24.29 2.73 -8.81
N LYS A 122 -23.90 3.55 -7.82
CA LYS A 122 -23.12 4.77 -8.06
C LYS A 122 -21.77 4.43 -8.69
N ILE A 123 -21.05 3.43 -8.18
CA ILE A 123 -19.78 2.98 -8.76
C ILE A 123 -19.98 2.41 -10.18
N MET A 124 -21.06 1.67 -10.42
CA MET A 124 -21.36 1.10 -11.75
C MET A 124 -21.66 2.15 -12.81
N THR A 125 -22.17 3.34 -12.43
CA THR A 125 -22.74 4.33 -13.37
C THR A 125 -21.99 5.66 -13.43
N ASP A 126 -21.19 6.00 -12.42
CA ASP A 126 -20.41 7.25 -12.36
C ASP A 126 -18.97 6.99 -12.81
N GLU A 127 -18.50 7.67 -13.85
CA GLU A 127 -17.19 7.42 -14.45
C GLU A 127 -16.02 7.67 -13.47
N ALA A 128 -16.11 8.67 -12.60
CA ALA A 128 -15.05 8.96 -11.64
C ALA A 128 -14.98 7.87 -10.55
N ALA A 129 -16.13 7.48 -9.99
CA ALA A 129 -16.21 6.40 -9.01
C ALA A 129 -15.79 5.05 -9.61
N LYS A 130 -16.15 4.79 -10.86
CA LYS A 130 -15.78 3.59 -11.62
C LYS A 130 -14.28 3.52 -11.90
N THR A 131 -13.62 4.64 -12.16
CA THR A 131 -12.17 4.67 -12.38
C THR A 131 -11.40 4.14 -11.16
N ALA A 132 -11.82 4.51 -9.94
CA ALA A 132 -11.15 4.08 -8.72
C ALA A 132 -11.60 2.69 -8.21
N ASN A 133 -12.90 2.36 -8.36
CA ASN A 133 -13.52 1.21 -7.69
C ASN A 133 -14.20 0.22 -8.66
N GLY A 134 -14.16 0.48 -9.96
CA GLY A 134 -14.84 -0.33 -10.99
C GLY A 134 -14.54 -1.84 -10.94
N PRO A 135 -13.28 -2.26 -10.76
CA PRO A 135 -12.94 -3.68 -10.67
C PRO A 135 -13.75 -4.44 -9.61
N ALA A 136 -14.10 -3.80 -8.49
CA ALA A 136 -14.86 -4.44 -7.41
C ALA A 136 -16.34 -4.70 -7.76
N VAL A 137 -16.86 -4.09 -8.82
CA VAL A 137 -18.26 -4.21 -9.28
C VAL A 137 -18.38 -4.61 -10.76
N GLU A 138 -17.27 -4.86 -11.46
CA GLU A 138 -17.25 -5.16 -12.89
C GLU A 138 -18.10 -6.39 -13.26
N ASN A 139 -18.17 -7.35 -12.35
CA ASN A 139 -18.95 -8.58 -12.51
C ASN A 139 -20.43 -8.42 -12.10
N PHE A 140 -20.84 -7.24 -11.59
CA PHE A 140 -22.23 -7.03 -11.20
C PHE A 140 -23.11 -6.80 -12.45
N GLU A 141 -24.21 -7.55 -12.55
CA GLU A 141 -25.26 -7.34 -13.53
C GLU A 141 -26.27 -6.31 -13.01
N SER A 142 -26.73 -6.47 -11.77
CA SER A 142 -27.66 -5.54 -11.15
C SER A 142 -27.57 -5.62 -9.61
N VAL A 143 -27.89 -4.49 -8.97
CA VAL A 143 -27.97 -4.37 -7.51
C VAL A 143 -29.30 -3.73 -7.12
N THR A 144 -30.07 -4.40 -6.29
CA THR A 144 -31.39 -3.95 -5.85
C THR A 144 -31.56 -4.11 -4.35
N ALA A 145 -32.43 -3.31 -3.75
CA ALA A 145 -32.78 -3.37 -2.34
C ALA A 145 -34.29 -3.51 -2.13
N SER A 146 -34.68 -4.23 -1.07
CA SER A 146 -36.06 -4.33 -0.62
C SER A 146 -36.07 -4.44 0.92
N GLY A 147 -36.42 -3.35 1.60
CA GLY A 147 -36.31 -3.28 3.07
C GLY A 147 -34.87 -3.40 3.53
N GLN A 148 -34.54 -4.49 4.22
CA GLN A 148 -33.18 -4.79 4.68
C GLN A 148 -32.47 -5.83 3.80
N ASP A 149 -33.08 -6.29 2.73
CA ASP A 149 -32.49 -7.26 1.82
C ASP A 149 -31.83 -6.57 0.64
N LEU A 150 -30.51 -6.76 0.49
CA LEU A 150 -29.73 -6.36 -0.67
C LEU A 150 -29.55 -7.57 -1.58
N THR A 151 -29.96 -7.46 -2.84
CA THR A 151 -29.74 -8.51 -3.83
C THR A 151 -28.76 -8.03 -4.89
N ILE A 152 -27.69 -8.79 -5.10
CA ILE A 152 -26.68 -8.57 -6.13
C ILE A 152 -26.72 -9.75 -7.10
N LYS A 153 -26.99 -9.45 -8.37
CA LYS A 153 -26.87 -10.42 -9.46
C LYS A 153 -25.54 -10.23 -10.16
N LEU A 154 -24.88 -11.33 -10.46
CA LEU A 154 -23.58 -11.39 -11.11
C LEU A 154 -23.71 -11.87 -12.56
N LYS A 155 -22.80 -11.39 -13.43
CA LYS A 155 -22.65 -11.86 -14.82
C LYS A 155 -22.04 -13.27 -14.88
N ALA A 156 -21.18 -13.60 -13.92
CA ALA A 156 -20.52 -14.88 -13.78
C ALA A 156 -20.36 -15.22 -12.27
N PRO A 157 -20.27 -16.49 -11.88
CA PRO A 157 -20.04 -16.87 -10.49
C PRO A 157 -18.76 -16.22 -9.95
N GLN A 158 -18.77 -15.80 -8.67
CA GLN A 158 -17.63 -15.16 -8.01
C GLN A 158 -17.60 -15.58 -6.53
N ALA A 159 -16.76 -16.57 -6.20
CA ALA A 159 -16.64 -17.10 -4.85
C ALA A 159 -16.01 -16.09 -3.86
N SER A 160 -15.25 -15.09 -4.36
CA SER A 160 -14.67 -13.99 -3.57
C SER A 160 -15.66 -12.87 -3.25
N MET A 161 -16.94 -13.00 -3.59
CA MET A 161 -17.95 -11.94 -3.39
C MET A 161 -17.99 -11.40 -1.96
N LEU A 162 -17.66 -12.23 -0.96
CA LEU A 162 -17.64 -11.85 0.45
C LEU A 162 -16.42 -11.02 0.87
N ASP A 163 -15.42 -10.90 0.02
CA ASP A 163 -14.21 -10.08 0.27
C ASP A 163 -14.26 -8.72 -0.46
N ASN A 164 -15.45 -8.30 -0.92
CA ASN A 164 -15.63 -7.03 -1.63
C ASN A 164 -15.19 -5.84 -0.75
N PRO A 165 -14.22 -5.01 -1.21
CA PRO A 165 -13.57 -3.99 -0.39
C PRO A 165 -14.31 -2.64 -0.36
N ILE A 166 -15.52 -2.56 -0.88
CA ILE A 166 -16.28 -1.30 -1.01
C ILE A 166 -16.95 -0.92 0.31
N PRO A 167 -16.64 0.25 0.88
CA PRO A 167 -17.34 0.79 2.03
C PRO A 167 -18.75 1.23 1.63
N ILE A 168 -19.74 0.94 2.48
CA ILE A 168 -21.12 1.36 2.24
C ILE A 168 -21.28 2.83 2.66
N MET A 169 -21.84 3.63 1.76
CA MET A 169 -21.97 5.08 1.91
C MET A 169 -23.40 5.51 2.29
N PRO A 170 -23.58 6.57 3.10
CA PRO A 170 -24.89 7.09 3.46
C PRO A 170 -25.57 7.75 2.28
N LYS A 171 -26.49 7.05 1.61
CA LYS A 171 -27.24 7.55 0.46
C LYS A 171 -27.78 8.97 0.68
N HIS A 172 -28.42 9.21 1.83
CA HIS A 172 -29.05 10.49 2.14
C HIS A 172 -28.09 11.69 2.24
N VAL A 173 -26.79 11.44 2.32
CA VAL A 173 -25.75 12.50 2.30
C VAL A 173 -25.20 12.66 0.87
N TRP A 174 -24.98 11.54 0.19
CA TRP A 174 -24.22 11.49 -1.05
C TRP A 174 -25.08 11.57 -2.31
N GLU A 175 -26.39 11.27 -2.24
CA GLU A 175 -27.27 11.29 -3.43
C GLU A 175 -27.39 12.68 -4.07
N SER A 176 -27.14 13.74 -3.30
CA SER A 176 -27.14 15.13 -3.80
C SER A 176 -25.83 15.52 -4.52
N VAL A 177 -24.79 14.68 -4.46
CA VAL A 177 -23.50 14.94 -5.12
C VAL A 177 -23.63 14.62 -6.60
N THR A 178 -23.67 15.67 -7.44
CA THR A 178 -23.82 15.55 -8.90
C THR A 178 -22.49 15.49 -9.63
N ASP A 179 -21.43 16.04 -9.06
CA ASP A 179 -20.06 16.03 -9.60
C ASP A 179 -19.15 15.26 -8.65
N MET A 180 -19.07 13.94 -8.84
CA MET A 180 -18.26 13.06 -7.99
C MET A 180 -16.76 13.32 -8.17
N ALA A 181 -16.34 13.65 -9.38
CA ALA A 181 -14.92 13.86 -9.71
C ALA A 181 -14.30 15.04 -8.95
N ASN A 182 -15.08 16.08 -8.65
CA ASN A 182 -14.63 17.29 -7.97
C ASN A 182 -15.16 17.41 -6.53
N TYR A 183 -15.81 16.38 -6.00
CA TYR A 183 -16.30 16.39 -4.61
C TYR A 183 -15.24 15.88 -3.66
N ASP A 184 -14.68 16.78 -2.86
CA ASP A 184 -13.59 16.50 -1.89
C ASP A 184 -14.03 15.81 -0.59
N ALA A 185 -15.34 15.82 -0.29
CA ALA A 185 -15.94 15.27 0.92
C ALA A 185 -15.45 15.92 2.25
N GLU A 186 -14.94 17.14 2.21
CA GLU A 186 -14.39 17.89 3.35
C GLU A 186 -15.50 18.53 4.21
N LYS A 187 -16.54 17.75 4.56
CA LYS A 187 -17.64 18.17 5.45
C LYS A 187 -17.55 17.45 6.78
N TYR A 188 -17.44 18.20 7.87
CA TYR A 188 -17.23 17.67 9.21
C TYR A 188 -18.32 18.11 10.20
N PRO A 189 -18.71 17.24 11.17
CA PRO A 189 -18.31 15.84 11.25
C PRO A 189 -18.87 15.02 10.09
N ALA A 190 -18.08 14.08 9.58
CA ALA A 190 -18.54 13.17 8.52
C ALA A 190 -19.64 12.24 9.03
N VAL A 191 -20.61 11.90 8.17
CA VAL A 191 -21.63 10.88 8.52
C VAL A 191 -21.08 9.50 8.18
N THR A 192 -20.88 8.66 9.20
CA THR A 192 -20.17 7.39 9.11
C THR A 192 -20.92 6.24 9.76
N SER A 193 -20.58 5.00 9.42
CA SER A 193 -21.15 3.77 10.02
C SER A 193 -20.12 2.95 10.80
N GLY A 194 -18.84 3.28 10.68
CA GLY A 194 -17.74 2.58 11.33
C GLY A 194 -17.46 3.06 12.76
N PRO A 195 -16.39 2.56 13.39
CA PRO A 195 -16.04 2.89 14.78
C PRO A 195 -15.62 4.34 14.99
N TYR A 196 -15.23 5.07 13.94
CA TYR A 196 -14.77 6.45 14.05
C TYR A 196 -15.45 7.41 13.07
N ILE A 197 -15.48 8.67 13.44
CA ILE A 197 -16.08 9.80 12.70
C ILE A 197 -14.98 10.82 12.44
N ALA A 198 -14.69 11.15 11.19
CA ALA A 198 -13.76 12.23 10.88
C ALA A 198 -14.37 13.59 11.33
N ILE A 199 -13.58 14.34 12.07
CA ILE A 199 -13.97 15.66 12.61
C ILE A 199 -13.09 16.80 12.10
N GLU A 200 -11.92 16.49 11.57
CA GLU A 200 -11.00 17.47 11.01
C GLU A 200 -10.00 16.78 10.08
N HIS A 201 -9.73 17.38 8.93
CA HIS A 201 -8.61 17.03 8.06
C HIS A 201 -7.83 18.30 7.72
N LYS A 202 -6.54 18.25 7.92
CA LYS A 202 -5.62 19.28 7.46
C LYS A 202 -4.66 18.64 6.47
N LYS A 203 -4.85 18.98 5.21
CA LYS A 203 -4.13 18.38 4.09
C LYS A 203 -2.63 18.28 4.37
N ASP A 204 -2.04 17.14 4.10
CA ASP A 204 -0.62 16.80 4.27
C ASP A 204 -0.08 16.97 5.72
N GLN A 205 -0.96 17.17 6.71
CA GLN A 205 -0.56 17.32 8.11
C GLN A 205 -1.19 16.25 9.00
N TYR A 206 -2.53 16.17 9.05
CA TYR A 206 -3.20 15.18 9.89
C TYR A 206 -4.69 14.99 9.54
N VAL A 207 -5.23 13.87 10.01
CA VAL A 207 -6.67 13.61 10.13
C VAL A 207 -7.00 13.32 11.58
N LYS A 208 -8.06 13.93 12.11
CA LYS A 208 -8.62 13.63 13.44
C LYS A 208 -9.95 12.90 13.31
N LEU A 209 -10.06 11.83 14.06
CA LEU A 209 -11.25 10.99 14.11
C LEU A 209 -11.68 10.83 15.56
N GLN A 210 -12.95 11.09 15.87
CA GLN A 210 -13.54 10.81 17.19
C GLN A 210 -14.25 9.47 17.20
N ALA A 211 -14.32 8.82 18.35
CA ALA A 211 -15.09 7.59 18.53
C ALA A 211 -16.56 7.80 18.16
N ASN A 212 -17.13 6.86 17.39
CA ASN A 212 -18.55 6.87 17.07
C ASN A 212 -19.36 6.25 18.22
N PRO A 213 -20.16 7.06 18.96
CA PRO A 213 -20.96 6.53 20.07
C PRO A 213 -22.09 5.61 19.60
N ASN A 214 -22.51 5.72 18.35
CA ASN A 214 -23.59 4.95 17.72
C ASN A 214 -23.10 3.71 16.96
N TYR A 215 -21.80 3.38 17.07
CA TYR A 215 -21.27 2.21 16.37
C TYR A 215 -21.95 0.94 16.86
N TRP A 216 -22.45 0.14 15.94
CA TRP A 216 -23.29 -1.02 16.25
C TRP A 216 -22.61 -2.12 17.09
N ARG A 217 -21.26 -2.22 17.01
CA ARG A 217 -20.48 -3.14 17.89
C ARG A 217 -20.15 -2.53 19.26
N GLY A 218 -20.58 -1.31 19.52
CA GLY A 218 -20.25 -0.52 20.71
C GLY A 218 -19.15 0.51 20.46
N LYS A 219 -19.07 1.51 21.35
CA LYS A 219 -18.08 2.58 21.28
C LYS A 219 -16.66 2.00 21.38
N PRO A 220 -15.67 2.43 20.53
CA PRO A 220 -14.26 2.12 20.71
C PRO A 220 -13.74 2.56 22.09
N LYS A 221 -12.66 1.96 22.56
CA LYS A 221 -12.03 2.33 23.83
C LYS A 221 -11.35 3.70 23.78
N LEU A 222 -10.88 4.12 22.61
CA LEU A 222 -10.34 5.45 22.39
C LEU A 222 -11.46 6.49 22.35
N ASP A 223 -11.13 7.71 22.75
CA ASP A 223 -11.98 8.89 22.50
C ASP A 223 -11.65 9.51 21.14
N GLU A 224 -10.37 9.46 20.74
CA GLU A 224 -9.90 10.08 19.51
C GLU A 224 -8.74 9.26 18.89
N LEU A 225 -8.70 9.22 17.57
CA LEU A 225 -7.63 8.67 16.75
C LEU A 225 -7.11 9.79 15.85
N GLN A 226 -5.81 10.05 15.87
CA GLN A 226 -5.15 11.03 15.01
C GLN A 226 -4.17 10.33 14.09
N VAL A 227 -4.25 10.60 12.78
CA VAL A 227 -3.23 10.19 11.81
C VAL A 227 -2.39 11.41 11.46
N ILE A 228 -1.10 11.36 11.73
CA ILE A 228 -0.15 12.45 11.52
C ILE A 228 0.76 12.09 10.36
N PHE A 229 0.79 12.96 9.34
CA PHE A 229 1.58 12.75 8.14
C PHE A 229 2.97 13.34 8.30
N TYR A 230 3.98 12.55 7.89
CA TYR A 230 5.38 12.94 7.92
C TYR A 230 5.95 12.91 6.50
N ASP A 231 6.79 13.89 6.18
CA ASP A 231 7.42 14.02 4.87
C ASP A 231 8.41 12.88 4.56
N ASN A 232 8.93 12.24 5.62
CA ASN A 232 9.89 11.14 5.47
C ASN A 232 9.88 10.21 6.69
N PRO A 233 10.33 8.96 6.51
CA PRO A 233 10.36 7.96 7.57
C PRO A 233 11.23 8.35 8.79
N GLN A 234 12.33 9.06 8.58
CA GLN A 234 13.25 9.45 9.67
C GLN A 234 12.56 10.42 10.64
N ALA A 235 11.78 11.36 10.10
CA ALA A 235 10.98 12.27 10.92
C ALA A 235 9.89 11.51 11.71
N ALA A 236 9.24 10.52 11.07
CA ALA A 236 8.24 9.69 11.74
C ALA A 236 8.86 8.84 12.88
N ILE A 237 10.04 8.24 12.65
CA ILE A 237 10.79 7.51 13.69
C ILE A 237 11.20 8.43 14.85
N ALA A 238 11.66 9.65 14.55
CA ALA A 238 11.96 10.65 15.58
C ALA A 238 10.69 11.00 16.39
N GLY A 239 9.55 11.19 15.70
CA GLY A 239 8.26 11.44 16.34
C GLY A 239 7.83 10.31 17.28
N LEU A 240 8.04 9.03 16.88
CA LEU A 240 7.76 7.89 17.75
C LEU A 240 8.65 7.88 19.00
N LYS A 241 9.95 8.10 18.82
CA LYS A 241 10.92 8.16 19.95
C LYS A 241 10.63 9.30 20.91
N ASN A 242 10.28 10.47 20.38
CA ASN A 242 9.97 11.65 21.20
C ASN A 242 8.57 11.57 21.85
N GLY A 243 7.71 10.69 21.37
CA GLY A 243 6.32 10.57 21.84
C GLY A 243 5.34 11.54 21.17
N ASP A 244 5.69 12.05 19.99
CA ASP A 244 4.76 12.84 19.15
C ASP A 244 3.70 11.94 18.51
N ILE A 245 4.06 10.69 18.25
CA ILE A 245 3.16 9.60 17.83
C ILE A 245 3.30 8.39 18.75
N ASP A 246 2.27 7.56 18.79
CA ASP A 246 2.18 6.39 19.67
C ASP A 246 2.34 5.06 18.90
N LEU A 247 2.07 5.05 17.58
CA LEU A 247 2.16 3.88 16.71
C LEU A 247 2.60 4.29 15.30
N ILE A 248 3.42 3.44 14.67
CA ILE A 248 3.80 3.54 13.27
C ILE A 248 3.87 2.14 12.65
N GLY A 249 3.47 2.02 11.38
CA GLY A 249 3.59 0.78 10.62
C GLY A 249 4.42 0.93 9.35
N ARG A 250 4.64 -0.19 8.64
CA ARG A 250 5.31 -0.23 7.33
C ARG A 250 6.74 0.28 7.33
N LEU A 251 7.46 -0.06 8.38
CA LEU A 251 8.86 0.28 8.50
C LEU A 251 9.70 -0.56 7.53
N SER A 252 10.71 0.07 6.95
CA SER A 252 11.78 -0.66 6.29
C SER A 252 12.70 -1.34 7.32
N PRO A 253 13.50 -2.34 6.93
CA PRO A 253 14.43 -2.98 7.84
C PRO A 253 15.36 -2.01 8.61
N PRO A 254 15.98 -0.98 7.98
CA PRO A 254 16.77 0.01 8.72
C PRO A 254 15.96 0.83 9.73
N GLU A 255 14.74 1.20 9.41
CA GLU A 255 13.84 1.95 10.30
C GLU A 255 13.42 1.10 11.51
N TYR A 256 13.09 -0.17 11.27
CA TYR A 256 12.82 -1.11 12.35
C TYR A 256 14.02 -1.28 13.28
N GLN A 257 15.22 -1.45 12.72
CA GLN A 257 16.46 -1.53 13.51
C GLN A 257 16.71 -0.27 14.34
N ALA A 258 16.31 0.89 13.86
CA ALA A 258 16.45 2.14 14.60
C ALA A 258 15.60 2.20 15.87
N ILE A 259 14.52 1.41 15.98
CA ILE A 259 13.62 1.40 17.15
C ILE A 259 13.71 0.13 18.00
N GLN A 260 14.24 -0.98 17.48
CA GLN A 260 14.14 -2.31 18.10
C GLN A 260 14.76 -2.40 19.51
N ASN A 261 15.70 -1.53 19.85
CA ASN A 261 16.38 -1.51 21.14
C ASN A 261 15.92 -0.33 22.03
N ASP A 262 14.90 0.43 21.62
CA ASP A 262 14.39 1.52 22.45
C ASP A 262 13.56 0.96 23.62
N PRO A 263 13.88 1.33 24.88
CA PRO A 263 13.20 0.77 26.05
C PRO A 263 11.70 1.13 26.12
N ASN A 264 11.28 2.21 25.49
CA ASN A 264 9.90 2.70 25.50
C ASN A 264 9.07 2.19 24.30
N ILE A 265 9.72 1.57 23.32
CA ILE A 265 9.06 1.12 22.09
C ILE A 265 8.98 -0.42 22.07
N GLU A 266 7.83 -0.94 21.70
CA GLU A 266 7.70 -2.32 21.24
C GLU A 266 7.90 -2.32 19.73
N ALA A 267 8.99 -2.90 19.29
CA ALA A 267 9.27 -3.14 17.89
C ALA A 267 8.58 -4.44 17.46
N TRP A 268 7.49 -4.33 16.72
CA TRP A 268 6.64 -5.43 16.31
C TRP A 268 7.05 -5.95 14.94
N ASN A 269 7.32 -7.25 14.87
CA ASN A 269 7.77 -7.94 13.65
C ASN A 269 6.88 -9.17 13.45
N THR A 270 6.19 -9.21 12.33
CA THR A 270 5.27 -10.29 12.01
C THR A 270 5.34 -10.67 10.54
N GLN A 271 4.84 -11.84 10.19
CA GLN A 271 4.73 -12.28 8.80
C GLN A 271 3.86 -11.31 8.02
N GLY A 272 4.41 -10.79 6.93
CA GLY A 272 3.72 -9.84 6.08
C GLY A 272 2.78 -10.49 5.07
N ARG A 273 1.96 -9.66 4.47
CA ARG A 273 1.03 -10.04 3.40
C ARG A 273 1.55 -9.75 1.98
N ARG A 274 2.83 -9.36 1.85
CA ARG A 274 3.43 -9.02 0.56
C ARG A 274 4.30 -10.18 0.06
N ALA A 275 4.25 -10.43 -1.26
CA ALA A 275 5.27 -11.18 -1.99
C ALA A 275 6.13 -10.20 -2.78
N ALA A 276 7.45 -10.32 -2.68
CA ALA A 276 8.41 -9.65 -3.55
C ALA A 276 8.90 -10.65 -4.60
N TYR A 277 8.86 -10.28 -5.87
CA TYR A 277 9.18 -11.20 -6.98
C TYR A 277 9.82 -10.48 -8.15
N LEU A 278 10.48 -11.25 -9.02
CA LEU A 278 10.82 -10.81 -10.35
C LEU A 278 9.63 -11.03 -11.27
N GLN A 279 9.22 -9.97 -11.96
CA GLN A 279 8.27 -10.01 -13.07
C GLN A 279 9.05 -10.19 -14.36
N ILE A 280 8.71 -11.21 -15.17
CA ILE A 280 9.45 -11.55 -16.38
C ILE A 280 8.56 -11.33 -17.60
N ASN A 281 9.04 -10.60 -18.59
CA ASN A 281 8.31 -10.42 -19.85
C ASN A 281 8.19 -11.73 -20.60
N HIS A 282 7.04 -12.39 -20.49
CA HIS A 282 6.74 -13.68 -21.08
C HIS A 282 6.50 -13.63 -22.61
N GLY A 283 6.72 -12.48 -23.22
CA GLY A 283 6.43 -12.18 -24.63
C GLY A 283 5.15 -11.38 -24.77
N ALA A 284 5.26 -10.09 -24.47
CA ALA A 284 4.15 -9.16 -24.42
C ALA A 284 3.30 -9.18 -25.70
N THR A 285 1.99 -9.38 -25.50
CA THR A 285 0.96 -9.33 -26.57
C THR A 285 -0.29 -8.65 -26.04
N THR A 286 -1.08 -8.10 -26.96
CA THR A 286 -2.45 -7.64 -26.67
C THR A 286 -3.42 -8.82 -26.49
N THR A 287 -4.65 -8.55 -26.08
CA THR A 287 -5.73 -9.55 -25.95
C THR A 287 -6.07 -10.26 -27.26
N ASP A 288 -5.81 -9.64 -28.43
CA ASP A 288 -5.93 -10.27 -29.75
C ASP A 288 -4.62 -10.94 -30.24
N ASN A 289 -3.68 -11.20 -29.33
CA ASN A 289 -2.40 -11.88 -29.54
C ASN A 289 -1.43 -11.16 -30.50
N LYS A 290 -1.59 -9.86 -30.72
CA LYS A 290 -0.60 -9.09 -31.46
C LYS A 290 0.57 -8.71 -30.58
N PRO A 291 1.84 -8.87 -31.03
CA PRO A 291 3.00 -8.46 -30.26
C PRO A 291 2.96 -6.96 -29.90
N VAL A 292 3.33 -6.65 -28.64
CA VAL A 292 3.60 -5.30 -28.17
C VAL A 292 4.97 -5.26 -27.52
N GLY A 293 5.58 -4.08 -27.48
CA GLY A 293 6.92 -3.90 -26.92
C GLY A 293 8.02 -4.62 -27.67
N ASP A 294 9.13 -4.82 -27.00
CA ASP A 294 10.36 -5.35 -27.57
C ASP A 294 11.11 -6.30 -26.61
N GLY A 295 10.38 -6.99 -25.75
CA GLY A 295 10.91 -7.93 -24.75
C GLY A 295 11.86 -8.96 -25.38
N HIS A 296 12.86 -9.37 -24.60
CA HIS A 296 13.89 -10.29 -25.09
C HIS A 296 13.31 -11.68 -25.36
N PRO A 297 13.44 -12.25 -26.58
CA PRO A 297 12.76 -13.49 -26.97
C PRO A 297 13.20 -14.73 -26.16
N ALA A 298 14.39 -14.74 -25.54
CA ALA A 298 14.84 -15.84 -24.70
C ALA A 298 13.93 -16.02 -23.45
N LEU A 299 13.28 -14.97 -22.98
CA LEU A 299 12.39 -15.03 -21.81
C LEU A 299 11.05 -15.75 -22.07
N LYS A 300 10.73 -16.01 -23.35
CA LYS A 300 9.61 -16.88 -23.74
C LYS A 300 9.89 -18.36 -23.44
N ASP A 301 11.16 -18.73 -23.41
CA ASP A 301 11.58 -20.11 -23.12
C ASP A 301 11.51 -20.36 -21.60
N VAL A 302 10.67 -21.30 -21.19
CA VAL A 302 10.53 -21.71 -19.79
C VAL A 302 11.86 -22.17 -19.18
N LYS A 303 12.77 -22.76 -19.99
CA LYS A 303 14.09 -23.22 -19.54
C LYS A 303 14.96 -22.05 -19.07
N VAL A 304 14.89 -20.91 -19.76
CA VAL A 304 15.57 -19.67 -19.31
C VAL A 304 15.00 -19.20 -17.98
N ARG A 305 13.67 -19.11 -17.84
CA ARG A 305 13.04 -18.67 -16.60
C ARG A 305 13.31 -19.63 -15.42
N GLN A 306 13.27 -20.94 -15.67
CA GLN A 306 13.67 -21.94 -14.67
C GLN A 306 15.14 -21.81 -14.28
N ALA A 307 16.04 -21.54 -15.22
CA ALA A 307 17.45 -21.31 -14.91
C ALA A 307 17.65 -20.04 -14.06
N LEU A 308 16.92 -18.94 -14.35
CA LEU A 308 16.92 -17.76 -13.49
C LEU A 308 16.49 -18.11 -12.07
N HIS A 309 15.47 -18.95 -11.89
CA HIS A 309 14.97 -19.35 -10.57
C HIS A 309 16.06 -20.11 -9.78
N PHE A 310 16.78 -21.09 -10.38
CA PHE A 310 17.87 -21.80 -9.73
C PHE A 310 19.11 -20.92 -9.46
N ALA A 311 19.27 -19.81 -10.17
CA ALA A 311 20.39 -18.90 -9.99
C ALA A 311 20.26 -17.95 -8.79
N ILE A 312 19.09 -17.82 -8.16
CA ILE A 312 18.83 -16.87 -7.10
C ILE A 312 19.06 -17.50 -5.73
N ASP A 313 20.05 -16.99 -4.98
CA ASP A 313 20.23 -17.28 -3.56
C ASP A 313 19.25 -16.43 -2.72
N LYS A 314 18.05 -16.97 -2.53
CA LYS A 314 16.96 -16.28 -1.82
C LYS A 314 17.30 -16.07 -0.35
N GLN A 315 18.01 -17.02 0.31
CA GLN A 315 18.41 -16.85 1.70
C GLN A 315 19.39 -15.68 1.85
N LYS A 316 20.39 -15.61 0.97
CA LYS A 316 21.33 -14.48 0.96
C LYS A 316 20.65 -13.14 0.75
N LEU A 317 19.62 -13.10 -0.11
CA LEU A 317 18.82 -11.86 -0.28
C LEU A 317 18.05 -11.49 1.00
N VAL A 318 17.49 -12.47 1.70
CA VAL A 318 16.86 -12.23 3.01
C VAL A 318 17.88 -11.68 4.02
N ASP A 319 19.04 -12.29 4.12
CA ASP A 319 20.05 -11.90 5.10
C ASP A 319 20.64 -10.52 4.81
N GLU A 320 21.02 -10.28 3.55
CA GLU A 320 21.77 -9.11 3.15
C GLU A 320 20.89 -7.91 2.78
N VAL A 321 19.72 -8.14 2.14
CA VAL A 321 18.83 -7.07 1.70
C VAL A 321 17.76 -6.76 2.74
N GLN A 322 17.18 -7.81 3.35
CA GLN A 322 16.11 -7.68 4.34
C GLN A 322 16.61 -7.73 5.79
N ASN A 323 17.93 -7.84 6.03
CA ASN A 323 18.53 -7.95 7.37
C ASN A 323 17.91 -9.09 8.22
N GLY A 324 17.55 -10.20 7.59
CA GLY A 324 16.86 -11.33 8.22
C GLY A 324 15.36 -11.11 8.48
N LEU A 325 14.78 -9.99 8.03
CA LEU A 325 13.38 -9.60 8.29
C LEU A 325 12.44 -9.98 7.14
N ALA A 326 12.61 -11.17 6.62
CA ALA A 326 11.77 -11.78 5.60
C ALA A 326 11.87 -13.30 5.65
N LYS A 327 10.95 -14.01 4.98
CA LYS A 327 11.07 -15.46 4.71
C LYS A 327 11.50 -15.66 3.24
N PRO A 328 12.53 -16.48 2.92
CA PRO A 328 12.79 -16.86 1.55
C PRO A 328 11.55 -17.49 0.91
N ALA A 329 11.24 -17.13 -0.34
CA ALA A 329 10.05 -17.64 -0.98
C ALA A 329 10.26 -19.09 -1.44
N ASP A 330 9.47 -19.98 -0.89
CA ASP A 330 9.37 -21.40 -1.21
C ASP A 330 8.05 -21.77 -1.92
N GLY A 331 7.23 -20.78 -2.23
CA GLY A 331 6.00 -20.81 -3.02
C GLY A 331 6.02 -19.77 -4.14
N SER A 332 4.85 -19.29 -4.54
CA SER A 332 4.68 -18.27 -5.57
C SER A 332 4.24 -16.92 -4.98
N ILE A 333 3.12 -16.36 -5.44
CA ILE A 333 2.75 -14.96 -5.11
C ILE A 333 1.86 -14.82 -3.87
N VAL A 334 1.22 -15.90 -3.40
CA VAL A 334 0.42 -15.87 -2.16
C VAL A 334 1.34 -16.09 -0.96
N PRO A 335 1.44 -15.13 0.00
CA PRO A 335 2.31 -15.28 1.15
C PRO A 335 1.81 -16.31 2.17
N PRO A 336 2.72 -16.91 2.98
CA PRO A 336 2.35 -17.93 3.97
C PRO A 336 1.44 -17.43 5.11
N MET A 337 1.23 -16.13 5.25
CA MET A 337 0.21 -15.56 6.14
C MET A 337 -1.20 -16.09 5.81
N PHE A 338 -1.48 -16.34 4.55
CA PHE A 338 -2.77 -16.85 4.05
C PHE A 338 -2.74 -18.37 3.93
N LYS A 339 -2.62 -19.07 5.06
CA LYS A 339 -2.39 -20.51 5.19
C LYS A 339 -3.31 -21.39 4.34
N ASP A 340 -4.58 -21.00 4.18
CA ASP A 340 -5.56 -21.75 3.40
C ASP A 340 -5.14 -21.85 1.93
N PHE A 341 -4.65 -20.76 1.38
CA PHE A 341 -4.33 -20.58 -0.05
C PHE A 341 -2.84 -20.73 -0.38
N PHE A 342 -1.97 -20.63 0.63
CA PHE A 342 -0.54 -20.75 0.42
C PHE A 342 -0.15 -22.13 -0.06
N TRP A 343 0.57 -22.18 -1.16
CA TRP A 343 1.21 -23.39 -1.68
C TRP A 343 2.72 -23.31 -1.46
N GLU A 344 3.31 -24.40 -1.01
CA GLU A 344 4.74 -24.53 -0.77
C GLU A 344 5.31 -25.66 -1.61
N ALA A 345 6.37 -25.36 -2.38
CA ALA A 345 7.11 -26.38 -3.12
C ALA A 345 7.83 -27.33 -2.15
N THR A 346 7.68 -28.62 -2.36
CA THR A 346 8.26 -29.67 -1.52
C THR A 346 9.03 -30.69 -2.35
N GLY A 347 9.93 -31.44 -1.72
CA GLY A 347 10.68 -32.51 -2.38
C GLY A 347 11.44 -32.02 -3.61
N ASP A 348 11.28 -32.74 -4.72
CA ASP A 348 12.01 -32.48 -5.98
C ASP A 348 11.50 -31.22 -6.72
N GLU A 349 10.31 -30.72 -6.37
CA GLU A 349 9.76 -29.49 -6.94
C GLU A 349 10.42 -28.23 -6.38
N LYS A 350 10.96 -28.32 -5.16
CA LYS A 350 11.57 -27.18 -4.49
C LYS A 350 12.83 -26.72 -5.21
N VAL A 351 12.78 -25.49 -5.71
CA VAL A 351 13.93 -24.83 -6.32
C VAL A 351 14.83 -24.28 -5.21
N THR A 352 16.03 -24.81 -5.11
CA THR A 352 17.10 -24.31 -4.23
C THR A 352 18.17 -23.62 -5.06
N TYR A 353 18.95 -22.73 -4.46
CA TYR A 353 20.08 -22.09 -5.12
C TYR A 353 21.06 -23.12 -5.66
N ASP A 354 21.17 -23.23 -6.97
CA ASP A 354 22.07 -24.14 -7.68
C ASP A 354 22.47 -23.53 -9.04
N PRO A 355 23.49 -22.68 -9.07
CA PRO A 355 23.97 -22.06 -10.30
C PRO A 355 24.59 -23.10 -11.28
N ALA A 356 25.03 -24.25 -10.78
CA ALA A 356 25.52 -25.32 -11.66
C ALA A 356 24.35 -25.95 -12.43
N LYS A 357 23.24 -26.25 -11.75
CA LYS A 357 21.99 -26.72 -12.39
C LYS A 357 21.42 -25.67 -13.35
N ALA A 358 21.42 -24.36 -12.95
CA ALA A 358 21.02 -23.29 -13.85
C ALA A 358 21.84 -23.24 -15.13
N ASN A 359 23.17 -23.32 -15.01
CA ASN A 359 24.07 -23.41 -16.18
C ASN A 359 23.77 -24.63 -17.05
N LYS A 360 23.56 -25.80 -16.44
CA LYS A 360 23.25 -27.04 -17.17
C LYS A 360 21.93 -26.92 -17.94
N ILE A 361 20.89 -26.35 -17.35
CA ILE A 361 19.59 -26.12 -18.03
C ILE A 361 19.79 -25.26 -19.28
N LEU A 362 20.56 -24.17 -19.16
CA LEU A 362 20.85 -23.28 -20.29
C LEU A 362 21.71 -23.95 -21.36
N ASP A 363 22.71 -24.75 -20.96
CA ASP A 363 23.57 -25.52 -21.91
C ASP A 363 22.74 -26.55 -22.68
N ASP A 364 21.91 -27.33 -21.98
CA ASP A 364 21.03 -28.36 -22.58
C ASP A 364 19.99 -27.71 -23.51
N ALA A 365 19.53 -26.48 -23.23
CA ALA A 365 18.63 -25.71 -24.09
C ALA A 365 19.35 -24.99 -25.25
N GLY A 366 20.67 -25.13 -25.37
CA GLY A 366 21.46 -24.59 -26.47
C GLY A 366 21.94 -23.16 -26.34
N TYR A 367 21.75 -22.53 -25.17
CA TYR A 367 22.24 -21.19 -24.86
C TYR A 367 23.74 -21.23 -24.50
N LYS A 368 24.63 -21.12 -25.48
CA LYS A 368 26.08 -21.26 -25.29
C LYS A 368 26.74 -20.00 -24.79
N LYS A 369 27.70 -20.11 -23.86
CA LYS A 369 28.55 -19.00 -23.42
C LYS A 369 29.54 -18.60 -24.50
N GLY A 370 29.62 -17.32 -24.81
CA GLY A 370 30.64 -16.72 -25.65
C GLY A 370 32.00 -16.59 -24.94
N SER A 371 33.00 -16.11 -25.64
CA SER A 371 34.34 -15.83 -25.09
C SER A 371 34.35 -14.74 -24.01
N ASP A 372 33.34 -13.87 -24.01
CA ASP A 372 33.09 -12.83 -23.01
C ASP A 372 32.30 -13.35 -21.79
N GLY A 373 31.98 -14.64 -21.76
CA GLY A 373 31.22 -15.26 -20.69
C GLY A 373 29.71 -15.04 -20.76
N ILE A 374 29.21 -14.24 -21.74
CA ILE A 374 27.78 -14.01 -21.93
C ILE A 374 27.20 -15.08 -22.84
N ARG A 375 25.99 -15.57 -22.49
CA ARG A 375 25.29 -16.57 -23.34
C ARG A 375 24.61 -15.90 -24.53
N THR A 376 24.48 -16.66 -25.59
CA THR A 376 23.73 -16.30 -26.81
C THR A 376 22.51 -17.20 -26.96
N MET A 377 21.49 -16.71 -27.64
CA MET A 377 20.39 -17.58 -28.11
C MET A 377 20.89 -18.75 -28.96
N PRO A 378 20.14 -19.86 -29.02
CA PRO A 378 20.55 -21.04 -29.81
C PRO A 378 20.87 -20.76 -31.27
N ASP A 379 20.28 -19.72 -31.87
CA ASP A 379 20.59 -19.26 -33.24
C ASP A 379 21.87 -18.40 -33.34
N GLY A 380 22.53 -18.13 -32.23
CA GLY A 380 23.77 -17.34 -32.13
C GLY A 380 23.65 -15.84 -32.39
N LYS A 381 22.44 -15.30 -32.62
CA LYS A 381 22.26 -13.92 -33.08
C LYS A 381 22.16 -12.88 -31.97
N ARG A 382 21.60 -13.23 -30.80
CA ARG A 382 21.33 -12.29 -29.70
C ARG A 382 21.91 -12.83 -28.41
N LYS A 383 22.62 -11.97 -27.66
CA LYS A 383 23.14 -12.29 -26.32
C LYS A 383 22.03 -12.22 -25.29
N LEU A 384 22.19 -12.91 -24.17
CA LEU A 384 21.30 -12.83 -23.02
C LEU A 384 21.67 -11.59 -22.19
N GLU A 385 21.34 -10.44 -22.72
CA GLU A 385 21.49 -9.12 -22.09
C GLU A 385 20.09 -8.54 -21.89
N PHE A 386 19.66 -8.39 -20.63
CA PHE A 386 18.30 -8.01 -20.29
C PHE A 386 18.24 -6.62 -19.65
N ARG A 387 17.25 -5.85 -20.00
CA ARG A 387 16.86 -4.64 -19.25
C ARG A 387 16.26 -5.08 -17.92
N PHE A 388 16.68 -4.42 -16.87
CA PHE A 388 16.25 -4.71 -15.51
C PHE A 388 15.61 -3.47 -14.88
N SER A 389 14.27 -3.42 -14.88
CA SER A 389 13.50 -2.28 -14.43
C SER A 389 13.31 -2.31 -12.91
N ILE A 390 13.59 -1.16 -12.25
CA ILE A 390 13.42 -0.95 -10.82
C ILE A 390 12.83 0.44 -10.57
N HIS A 391 12.26 0.67 -9.38
CA HIS A 391 11.70 1.97 -9.00
C HIS A 391 12.79 2.96 -8.58
N THR A 392 12.58 4.26 -8.86
CA THR A 392 13.51 5.33 -8.49
C THR A 392 13.48 5.68 -7.02
N ASP A 393 12.36 5.46 -6.35
CA ASP A 393 12.04 5.88 -4.98
C ASP A 393 12.09 4.73 -3.96
N THR A 394 12.61 3.58 -4.36
CA THR A 394 12.68 2.36 -3.53
C THR A 394 14.13 1.91 -3.32
N PRO A 395 14.89 2.50 -2.37
CA PRO A 395 16.33 2.23 -2.19
C PRO A 395 16.70 0.76 -1.97
N ILE A 396 15.78 -0.03 -1.42
CA ILE A 396 16.00 -1.47 -1.20
C ILE A 396 16.14 -2.23 -2.52
N GLU A 397 15.50 -1.76 -3.60
CA GLU A 397 15.59 -2.36 -4.92
C GLU A 397 16.97 -2.14 -5.56
N ASP A 398 17.68 -1.08 -5.22
CA ASP A 398 19.07 -0.87 -5.68
C ASP A 398 19.98 -2.00 -5.19
N LYS A 399 19.90 -2.30 -3.89
CA LYS A 399 20.69 -3.38 -3.28
C LYS A 399 20.28 -4.75 -3.82
N LEU A 400 18.98 -4.98 -3.98
CA LEU A 400 18.44 -6.21 -4.57
C LEU A 400 18.93 -6.40 -6.01
N ALA A 401 18.92 -5.34 -6.81
CA ALA A 401 19.38 -5.36 -8.20
C ALA A 401 20.89 -5.65 -8.31
N GLU A 402 21.71 -5.15 -7.39
CA GLU A 402 23.14 -5.46 -7.34
C GLU A 402 23.38 -6.98 -7.14
N TYR A 403 22.72 -7.60 -6.14
CA TYR A 403 22.84 -9.03 -5.89
C TYR A 403 22.35 -9.88 -7.07
N LEU A 404 21.18 -9.56 -7.61
CA LEU A 404 20.60 -10.28 -8.74
C LEU A 404 21.47 -10.18 -10.00
N THR A 405 22.08 -9.01 -10.25
CA THR A 405 23.05 -8.84 -11.33
C THR A 405 24.26 -9.75 -11.15
N GLY A 406 24.75 -9.89 -9.93
CA GLY A 406 25.83 -10.81 -9.58
C GLY A 406 25.45 -12.27 -9.86
N PHE A 407 24.31 -12.73 -9.36
CA PHE A 407 23.82 -14.10 -9.55
C PHE A 407 23.62 -14.46 -11.02
N PHE A 408 23.01 -13.57 -11.80
CA PHE A 408 22.74 -13.86 -13.21
C PHE A 408 24.02 -13.82 -14.07
N LYS A 409 25.01 -13.02 -13.67
CA LYS A 409 26.33 -13.03 -14.30
C LYS A 409 27.02 -14.39 -14.18
N GLU A 410 26.88 -15.11 -13.06
CA GLU A 410 27.44 -16.44 -12.85
C GLU A 410 26.92 -17.47 -13.84
N ILE A 411 25.68 -17.29 -14.29
CA ILE A 411 25.05 -18.15 -15.30
C ILE A 411 25.17 -17.62 -16.74
N GLY A 412 25.94 -16.55 -16.96
CA GLY A 412 26.22 -15.98 -18.28
C GLY A 412 25.13 -15.05 -18.81
N ILE A 413 24.41 -14.38 -17.93
CA ILE A 413 23.36 -13.41 -18.26
C ILE A 413 23.77 -12.03 -17.72
N THR A 414 23.60 -11.00 -18.53
CA THR A 414 23.88 -9.60 -18.17
C THR A 414 22.58 -8.86 -17.91
N LEU A 415 22.50 -8.12 -16.79
CA LEU A 415 21.42 -7.20 -16.50
C LEU A 415 21.89 -5.75 -16.67
N THR A 416 21.06 -4.94 -17.33
CA THR A 416 21.24 -3.47 -17.40
C THR A 416 20.11 -2.80 -16.65
N THR A 417 20.42 -2.24 -15.49
CA THR A 417 19.43 -1.61 -14.60
C THR A 417 18.88 -0.33 -15.23
N LYS A 418 17.54 -0.21 -15.23
CA LYS A 418 16.78 0.96 -15.66
C LYS A 418 15.89 1.41 -14.51
N LYS A 419 16.11 2.63 -14.01
CA LYS A 419 15.31 3.24 -12.95
C LYS A 419 14.12 3.99 -13.55
N LEU A 420 12.92 3.72 -13.04
CA LEU A 420 11.68 4.29 -13.52
C LEU A 420 10.87 4.85 -12.35
N ASP A 421 10.17 5.96 -12.56
CA ASP A 421 9.11 6.36 -11.64
C ASP A 421 7.92 5.40 -11.72
N SER A 422 7.07 5.38 -10.68
CA SER A 422 5.98 4.40 -10.57
C SER A 422 5.02 4.42 -11.77
N SER A 423 4.72 5.58 -12.34
CA SER A 423 3.80 5.69 -13.49
C SER A 423 4.42 5.07 -14.75
N LYS A 424 5.69 5.40 -15.01
CA LYS A 424 6.43 4.86 -16.16
C LYS A 424 6.72 3.37 -15.99
N PHE A 425 6.98 2.93 -14.75
CA PHE A 425 7.14 1.52 -14.44
C PHE A 425 5.87 0.74 -14.80
N THR A 426 4.71 1.17 -14.31
CA THR A 426 3.42 0.52 -14.61
C THR A 426 3.11 0.53 -16.11
N GLU A 427 3.36 1.65 -16.80
CA GLU A 427 3.18 1.74 -18.26
C GLU A 427 4.04 0.71 -19.01
N GLU A 428 5.35 0.63 -18.68
CA GLU A 428 6.28 -0.26 -19.39
C GLU A 428 6.05 -1.73 -19.06
N THR A 429 5.74 -2.07 -17.80
CA THR A 429 5.60 -3.46 -17.36
C THR A 429 4.19 -4.03 -17.52
N GLY A 430 3.15 -3.19 -17.49
CA GLY A 430 1.76 -3.64 -17.54
C GLY A 430 1.01 -3.34 -18.85
N VAL A 431 1.52 -2.42 -19.67
CA VAL A 431 0.81 -1.95 -20.88
C VAL A 431 1.64 -2.09 -22.15
N THR A 432 2.82 -1.46 -22.21
CA THR A 432 3.60 -1.37 -23.45
C THR A 432 4.59 -2.52 -23.67
N GLY A 433 4.90 -3.30 -22.63
CA GLY A 433 5.85 -4.42 -22.73
C GLY A 433 7.31 -4.01 -23.01
N LEU A 434 7.71 -2.76 -22.68
CA LEU A 434 9.04 -2.21 -22.95
C LEU A 434 10.06 -2.56 -21.84
N PHE A 435 10.01 -3.77 -21.34
CA PHE A 435 10.90 -4.30 -20.32
C PHE A 435 11.27 -5.75 -20.61
N ASP A 436 12.27 -6.30 -19.90
CA ASP A 436 12.64 -7.71 -19.94
C ASP A 436 12.40 -8.37 -18.59
N ILE A 437 13.01 -7.87 -17.52
CA ILE A 437 12.81 -8.31 -16.13
C ILE A 437 12.58 -7.06 -15.27
N ALA A 438 11.71 -7.16 -14.28
CA ALA A 438 11.45 -6.06 -13.35
C ALA A 438 11.36 -6.58 -11.90
N ILE A 439 11.75 -5.77 -10.91
CA ILE A 439 11.44 -6.02 -9.51
C ILE A 439 10.03 -5.52 -9.25
N SER A 440 9.17 -6.40 -8.76
CA SER A 440 7.79 -6.09 -8.44
C SER A 440 7.37 -6.75 -7.11
N GLY A 441 6.13 -6.59 -6.74
CA GLY A 441 5.56 -7.25 -5.57
C GLY A 441 4.14 -6.76 -5.30
N TRP A 442 3.35 -7.63 -4.72
CA TRP A 442 1.95 -7.38 -4.42
C TRP A 442 1.61 -7.64 -2.95
N SER A 443 0.79 -6.79 -2.36
CA SER A 443 0.22 -7.04 -1.03
C SER A 443 -1.12 -7.75 -1.19
N VAL A 444 -1.14 -9.03 -0.89
CA VAL A 444 -2.29 -9.92 -1.10
C VAL A 444 -3.38 -9.63 -0.07
N ASN A 445 -4.63 -9.66 -0.49
CA ASN A 445 -5.81 -9.62 0.39
C ASN A 445 -6.12 -11.00 0.98
N PRO A 446 -6.98 -11.12 2.02
CA PRO A 446 -7.39 -12.41 2.58
C PRO A 446 -7.96 -13.39 1.55
N ASP A 447 -8.53 -12.89 0.47
CA ASP A 447 -8.81 -13.65 -0.74
C ASP A 447 -7.79 -13.26 -1.83
N PRO A 448 -7.04 -14.22 -2.41
CA PRO A 448 -6.00 -13.94 -3.40
C PRO A 448 -6.52 -13.77 -4.83
N GLU A 449 -7.82 -13.76 -5.06
CA GLU A 449 -8.40 -13.70 -6.42
C GLU A 449 -7.84 -12.52 -7.23
N GLU A 450 -7.75 -11.33 -6.63
CA GLU A 450 -7.30 -10.12 -7.29
C GLU A 450 -5.87 -10.25 -7.84
N VAL A 451 -4.94 -10.75 -7.01
CA VAL A 451 -3.54 -10.92 -7.45
C VAL A 451 -3.39 -12.04 -8.48
N LEU A 452 -4.19 -13.11 -8.37
CA LEU A 452 -4.21 -14.18 -9.37
C LEU A 452 -4.77 -13.70 -10.71
N ALA A 453 -5.78 -12.82 -10.68
CA ALA A 453 -6.37 -12.26 -11.88
C ALA A 453 -5.37 -11.47 -12.75
N THR A 454 -4.31 -10.90 -12.17
CA THR A 454 -3.28 -10.16 -12.93
C THR A 454 -2.51 -11.04 -13.93
N HIS A 455 -2.60 -12.36 -13.80
CA HIS A 455 -1.96 -13.34 -14.68
C HIS A 455 -2.89 -13.89 -15.77
N LEU A 456 -4.10 -13.37 -15.90
CA LEU A 456 -5.05 -13.79 -16.94
C LEU A 456 -4.73 -13.19 -18.31
N CYS A 457 -5.05 -13.93 -19.36
CA CYS A 457 -4.96 -13.46 -20.74
C CYS A 457 -5.77 -12.17 -20.97
N SER A 458 -6.91 -12.05 -20.30
CA SER A 458 -7.81 -10.88 -20.39
C SER A 458 -7.23 -9.61 -19.77
N ARG A 459 -6.21 -9.72 -18.90
CA ARG A 459 -5.54 -8.56 -18.29
C ARG A 459 -4.44 -7.96 -19.17
N ARG A 460 -4.14 -8.56 -20.31
CA ARG A 460 -3.25 -7.96 -21.31
C ARG A 460 -3.92 -6.72 -21.93
N PRO A 461 -3.14 -5.76 -22.43
CA PRO A 461 -3.72 -4.55 -23.03
C PRO A 461 -4.61 -4.90 -24.25
N ALA A 462 -5.65 -4.11 -24.45
CA ALA A 462 -6.51 -4.21 -25.62
C ALA A 462 -5.74 -3.83 -26.91
N PRO A 463 -6.26 -4.18 -28.10
CA PRO A 463 -5.75 -3.66 -29.36
C PRO A 463 -5.71 -2.13 -29.34
N GLY A 464 -4.53 -1.54 -29.60
CA GLY A 464 -4.32 -0.09 -29.48
C GLY A 464 -3.59 0.33 -28.20
N GLY A 465 -3.34 -0.60 -27.26
CA GLY A 465 -2.57 -0.34 -26.04
C GLY A 465 -3.37 0.29 -24.90
N GLU A 466 -4.69 0.27 -24.98
CA GLU A 466 -5.55 0.74 -23.90
C GLU A 466 -5.81 -0.34 -22.85
N GLY A 467 -5.96 0.06 -21.59
CA GLY A 467 -6.15 -0.86 -20.47
C GLY A 467 -4.87 -1.62 -20.16
N GLY A 468 -5.01 -2.77 -19.57
CA GLY A 468 -3.89 -3.59 -19.09
C GLY A 468 -3.99 -3.78 -17.57
N GLY A 469 -2.88 -4.18 -16.96
CA GLY A 469 -2.82 -4.55 -15.55
C GLY A 469 -2.37 -6.00 -15.43
N THR A 470 -1.70 -6.48 -16.47
CA THR A 470 -1.09 -7.81 -16.48
C THR A 470 0.23 -7.79 -15.72
N GLU A 471 0.48 -8.87 -15.01
CA GLU A 471 1.81 -9.20 -14.54
C GLU A 471 2.47 -10.15 -15.56
N SER A 472 3.64 -9.75 -16.10
CA SER A 472 4.47 -10.56 -16.99
C SER A 472 3.92 -10.88 -18.40
N PHE A 473 2.73 -10.43 -18.76
CA PHE A 473 2.02 -10.82 -20.00
C PHE A 473 1.78 -12.32 -20.12
N PHE A 474 1.73 -13.01 -18.99
CA PHE A 474 1.43 -14.42 -18.92
C PHE A 474 0.04 -14.71 -19.49
N CYS A 475 -0.07 -15.82 -20.23
CA CYS A 475 -1.33 -16.28 -20.78
C CYS A 475 -1.23 -17.79 -20.98
N ASP A 476 -1.85 -18.53 -20.09
CA ASP A 476 -1.75 -20.00 -20.03
C ASP A 476 -3.14 -20.61 -19.90
N GLU A 477 -3.50 -21.50 -20.82
CA GLU A 477 -4.83 -22.13 -20.88
C GLU A 477 -5.16 -22.94 -19.62
N THR A 478 -4.15 -23.58 -19.00
CA THR A 478 -4.35 -24.35 -17.76
C THR A 478 -4.65 -23.42 -16.60
N PHE A 479 -3.93 -22.29 -16.50
CA PHE A 479 -4.16 -21.28 -15.48
C PHE A 479 -5.55 -20.63 -15.63
N GLU A 480 -5.95 -20.26 -16.87
CA GLU A 480 -7.27 -19.74 -17.17
C GLU A 480 -8.38 -20.70 -16.73
N LYS A 481 -8.23 -21.99 -17.03
CA LYS A 481 -9.20 -23.00 -16.63
C LYS A 481 -9.31 -23.12 -15.11
N LEU A 482 -8.20 -23.19 -14.41
CA LEU A 482 -8.17 -23.22 -12.93
C LEU A 482 -8.79 -21.96 -12.34
N TYR A 483 -8.52 -20.80 -12.91
CA TYR A 483 -9.12 -19.55 -12.48
C TYR A 483 -10.65 -19.57 -12.62
N GLN A 484 -11.18 -20.06 -13.73
CA GLN A 484 -12.63 -20.21 -13.94
C GLN A 484 -13.26 -21.27 -13.01
N GLU A 485 -12.51 -22.29 -12.65
CA GLU A 485 -12.95 -23.33 -11.70
C GLU A 485 -13.04 -22.76 -10.27
N GLN A 486 -12.01 -22.00 -9.82
CA GLN A 486 -11.98 -21.43 -8.48
C GLN A 486 -13.09 -20.37 -8.28
N LEU A 487 -13.45 -19.60 -9.31
CA LEU A 487 -14.53 -18.61 -9.22
C LEU A 487 -15.91 -19.25 -8.94
N LYS A 488 -16.13 -20.49 -9.39
CA LYS A 488 -17.39 -21.22 -9.24
C LYS A 488 -17.48 -22.04 -7.96
N GLU A 489 -16.34 -22.30 -7.31
CA GLU A 489 -16.28 -23.15 -6.13
C GLU A 489 -16.57 -22.35 -4.86
N LEU A 490 -17.74 -22.56 -4.28
CA LEU A 490 -18.18 -21.87 -3.07
C LEU A 490 -17.70 -22.56 -1.78
N ASP A 491 -17.27 -23.82 -1.86
CA ASP A 491 -16.61 -24.52 -0.76
C ASP A 491 -15.15 -24.06 -0.65
N ARG A 492 -14.86 -23.23 0.36
CA ARG A 492 -13.54 -22.62 0.53
C ARG A 492 -12.37 -23.62 0.56
N PRO A 493 -12.42 -24.77 1.25
CA PRO A 493 -11.38 -25.78 1.19
C PRO A 493 -11.12 -26.31 -0.23
N LYS A 494 -12.14 -26.63 -1.00
CA LYS A 494 -11.99 -27.10 -2.38
C LYS A 494 -11.47 -25.99 -3.29
N ARG A 495 -11.94 -24.76 -3.10
CA ARG A 495 -11.44 -23.60 -3.81
C ARG A 495 -9.96 -23.38 -3.52
N ALA A 496 -9.54 -23.55 -2.27
CA ALA A 496 -8.15 -23.42 -1.87
C ALA A 496 -7.24 -24.43 -2.59
N GLU A 497 -7.68 -25.67 -2.78
CA GLU A 497 -6.92 -26.67 -3.55
C GLU A 497 -6.76 -26.27 -5.04
N THR A 498 -7.76 -25.64 -5.62
CA THR A 498 -7.67 -25.11 -6.99
C THR A 498 -6.70 -23.93 -7.06
N ILE A 499 -6.74 -23.02 -6.09
CA ILE A 499 -5.82 -21.89 -6.00
C ILE A 499 -4.38 -22.37 -5.80
N LYS A 500 -4.13 -23.39 -4.98
CA LYS A 500 -2.79 -23.98 -4.83
C LYS A 500 -2.24 -24.56 -6.13
N LYS A 501 -3.08 -25.15 -6.96
CA LYS A 501 -2.65 -25.59 -8.32
C LYS A 501 -2.30 -24.40 -9.23
N MET A 502 -2.98 -23.26 -9.07
CA MET A 502 -2.62 -22.04 -9.79
C MET A 502 -1.26 -21.50 -9.33
N GLU A 503 -1.00 -21.50 -8.02
CA GLU A 503 0.29 -21.13 -7.44
C GLU A 503 1.43 -22.04 -7.93
N GLU A 504 1.20 -23.36 -7.93
CA GLU A 504 2.12 -24.35 -8.49
C GLU A 504 2.42 -24.07 -9.98
N ARG A 505 1.39 -23.70 -10.76
CA ARG A 505 1.55 -23.38 -12.17
C ARG A 505 2.41 -22.12 -12.37
N LEU A 506 2.18 -21.07 -11.58
CA LEU A 506 3.03 -19.86 -11.61
C LEU A 506 4.46 -20.17 -11.19
N TYR A 507 4.66 -21.03 -10.21
CA TYR A 507 5.99 -21.42 -9.75
C TYR A 507 6.76 -22.22 -10.82
N THR A 508 6.10 -23.17 -11.50
CA THR A 508 6.73 -24.06 -12.49
C THR A 508 6.97 -23.38 -13.82
N GLU A 509 6.04 -22.57 -14.31
CA GLU A 509 6.19 -21.78 -15.54
C GLU A 509 7.05 -20.53 -15.36
N ALA A 510 7.20 -20.08 -14.10
CA ALA A 510 8.02 -18.94 -13.70
C ALA A 510 7.80 -17.64 -14.52
N PRO A 511 6.56 -17.23 -14.82
CA PRO A 511 6.34 -15.90 -15.36
C PRO A 511 6.66 -14.83 -14.33
N VAL A 512 6.53 -15.18 -13.06
CA VAL A 512 7.05 -14.45 -11.91
C VAL A 512 7.89 -15.40 -11.06
N ILE A 513 8.94 -14.89 -10.43
CA ILE A 513 9.79 -15.65 -9.53
C ILE A 513 9.75 -14.97 -8.16
N ALA A 514 9.00 -15.53 -7.22
CA ALA A 514 8.97 -15.03 -5.86
C ALA A 514 10.36 -15.17 -5.22
N ILE A 515 10.83 -14.07 -4.64
CA ILE A 515 12.17 -13.96 -4.04
C ILE A 515 12.08 -14.17 -2.53
N TYR A 516 11.26 -13.38 -1.87
CA TYR A 516 11.00 -13.47 -0.44
C TYR A 516 9.63 -12.89 -0.08
N TYR A 517 9.14 -13.27 1.08
CA TYR A 517 7.97 -12.67 1.72
C TYR A 517 8.48 -11.75 2.86
N PRO A 518 8.47 -10.42 2.66
CA PRO A 518 8.95 -9.51 3.68
C PRO A 518 8.02 -9.53 4.89
N ASN A 519 8.59 -9.39 6.08
CA ASN A 519 7.82 -9.19 7.27
C ASN A 519 7.19 -7.78 7.26
N ASP A 520 6.02 -7.64 7.88
CA ASP A 520 5.50 -6.34 8.24
C ASP A 520 6.17 -5.89 9.55
N LEU A 521 6.79 -4.72 9.49
CA LEU A 521 7.58 -4.13 10.54
C LEU A 521 6.88 -2.89 11.08
N GLU A 522 6.59 -2.88 12.36
CA GLU A 522 5.77 -1.88 13.01
C GLU A 522 6.39 -1.49 14.36
N GLY A 523 5.91 -0.44 14.98
CA GLY A 523 6.37 -0.07 16.31
C GLY A 523 5.34 0.75 17.06
N TYR A 524 5.23 0.53 18.37
CA TYR A 524 4.37 1.33 19.22
C TYR A 524 5.00 1.62 20.58
N ARG A 525 4.56 2.70 21.21
CA ARG A 525 5.02 3.11 22.53
C ARG A 525 4.37 2.28 23.65
N LYS A 526 5.19 1.48 24.36
CA LYS A 526 4.76 0.64 25.49
C LYS A 526 4.30 1.46 26.71
N ASP A 527 4.82 2.66 26.85
CA ASP A 527 4.43 3.56 27.93
C ASP A 527 3.06 4.24 27.68
N ARG A 528 2.55 4.18 26.45
CA ARG A 528 1.27 4.79 26.02
C ARG A 528 0.22 3.74 25.70
N VAL A 529 0.51 2.78 24.84
CA VAL A 529 -0.42 1.72 24.41
C VAL A 529 -0.47 0.65 25.49
N THR A 530 -1.65 0.43 26.06
CA THR A 530 -1.88 -0.55 27.13
C THR A 530 -2.32 -1.91 26.62
N SER A 531 -3.03 -1.92 25.49
CA SER A 531 -3.40 -3.13 24.76
C SER A 531 -3.71 -2.81 23.30
N ILE A 532 -3.36 -3.72 22.40
CA ILE A 532 -3.74 -3.69 21.00
C ILE A 532 -3.84 -5.14 20.51
N THR A 533 -4.88 -5.46 19.73
CA THR A 533 -5.09 -6.79 19.18
C THR A 533 -4.67 -6.79 17.73
N PRO A 534 -3.66 -7.57 17.34
CA PRO A 534 -3.24 -7.67 15.94
C PRO A 534 -4.29 -8.43 15.10
N ILE A 535 -4.17 -8.40 13.80
CA ILE A 535 -4.99 -9.18 12.87
C ILE A 535 -4.11 -10.00 11.91
N PRO A 536 -4.18 -11.37 11.96
CA PRO A 536 -4.90 -12.21 12.91
C PRO A 536 -4.37 -12.09 14.36
N GLU A 537 -5.24 -12.38 15.34
CA GLU A 537 -5.04 -12.07 16.76
C GLU A 537 -3.76 -12.61 17.40
N ASP A 538 -3.21 -13.72 16.91
CA ASP A 538 -2.05 -14.36 17.55
C ASP A 538 -0.71 -13.69 17.18
N LYS A 539 -0.49 -13.34 15.91
CA LYS A 539 0.76 -12.74 15.39
C LYS A 539 0.55 -11.90 14.12
N GLY A 540 -0.56 -11.19 14.04
CA GLY A 540 -0.89 -10.41 12.86
C GLY A 540 -0.34 -8.98 12.88
N LEU A 541 -0.90 -8.18 12.00
CA LEU A 541 -0.58 -6.77 11.78
C LEU A 541 -1.28 -5.88 12.79
N LEU A 542 -0.61 -4.84 13.23
CA LEU A 542 -1.19 -3.77 14.07
C LEU A 542 -1.70 -2.61 13.21
N TYR A 543 -1.02 -2.34 12.09
CA TYR A 543 -1.34 -1.26 11.17
C TYR A 543 -1.43 -1.76 9.74
N GLY A 544 -2.45 -1.35 9.00
CA GLY A 544 -2.55 -1.67 7.58
C GLY A 544 -3.01 -3.07 7.22
N GLY A 545 -3.54 -3.83 8.17
CA GLY A 545 -4.24 -5.08 7.90
C GLY A 545 -5.57 -4.88 7.16
N SER A 546 -6.15 -5.98 6.70
CA SER A 546 -7.46 -5.99 6.04
C SER A 546 -8.58 -5.85 7.07
N GLY A 547 -8.72 -4.68 7.72
CA GLY A 547 -9.78 -4.46 8.68
C GLY A 547 -9.49 -3.35 9.69
N TYR A 548 -10.43 -3.11 10.57
CA TYR A 548 -10.37 -2.05 11.59
C TYR A 548 -10.08 -2.58 13.00
N TRP A 549 -9.93 -3.89 13.17
CA TRP A 549 -9.85 -4.57 14.47
C TRP A 549 -8.79 -4.00 15.42
N PRO A 550 -7.53 -3.80 15.00
CA PRO A 550 -6.53 -3.24 15.90
C PRO A 550 -6.94 -1.88 16.45
N PHE A 551 -7.46 -1.00 15.60
CA PHE A 551 -7.89 0.35 15.99
C PHE A 551 -9.21 0.39 16.77
N TYR A 552 -10.07 -0.62 16.60
CA TYR A 552 -11.28 -0.76 17.40
C TYR A 552 -10.98 -1.28 18.82
N THR A 553 -10.00 -2.19 18.95
CA THR A 553 -9.68 -2.87 20.23
C THR A 553 -8.59 -2.17 21.04
N VAL A 554 -7.79 -1.30 20.42
CA VAL A 554 -6.65 -0.64 21.08
C VAL A 554 -7.11 0.17 22.28
N ASP A 555 -6.29 0.13 23.34
CA ASP A 555 -6.44 0.97 24.53
C ASP A 555 -5.13 1.69 24.84
N VAL A 556 -5.23 2.94 25.27
CA VAL A 556 -4.09 3.77 25.61
C VAL A 556 -4.28 4.42 26.97
N LYS A 557 -3.20 4.82 27.62
CA LYS A 557 -3.27 5.67 28.80
C LYS A 557 -3.89 7.01 28.41
N ALA A 558 -4.81 7.49 29.24
CA ALA A 558 -5.38 8.82 29.09
C ALA A 558 -4.26 9.88 29.12
N ALA A 559 -4.45 10.96 28.36
CA ALA A 559 -3.56 12.10 28.43
C ALA A 559 -3.49 12.63 29.87
N ALA A 560 -2.27 12.81 30.38
CA ALA A 560 -2.09 13.42 31.68
C ALA A 560 -2.73 14.82 31.67
N ALA A 561 -3.34 15.23 32.79
CA ALA A 561 -3.62 16.65 32.98
C ALA A 561 -2.28 17.36 32.80
N SER A 562 -2.19 18.29 31.84
CA SER A 562 -1.04 19.18 31.76
C SER A 562 -0.99 19.87 33.14
N GLY A 563 -0.08 19.36 33.99
CA GLY A 563 0.14 19.99 35.28
C GLY A 563 0.44 21.45 34.98
N ALA A 564 -0.35 22.35 35.53
CA ALA A 564 0.03 23.74 35.57
C ALA A 564 1.45 23.75 36.09
N SER A 565 2.42 23.97 35.23
CA SER A 565 3.80 24.18 35.62
C SER A 565 3.77 25.40 36.47
N ALA A 566 3.87 25.17 37.79
CA ALA A 566 4.05 26.24 38.73
C ALA A 566 5.25 27.06 38.25
N GLU A 567 5.00 28.35 38.07
CA GLU A 567 5.96 29.44 38.12
C GLU A 567 7.33 29.18 37.41
N GLY A 568 7.41 29.51 36.17
CA GLY A 568 8.66 29.70 35.44
C GLY A 568 8.53 30.92 34.53
N GLY A 569 9.08 32.03 34.94
CA GLY A 569 9.25 33.31 34.32
C GLY A 569 8.72 33.55 32.91
N SER A 570 7.77 34.42 32.79
CA SER A 570 7.28 35.01 31.55
C SER A 570 8.44 35.45 30.63
N ASN A 571 8.72 34.72 29.58
CA ASN A 571 9.65 35.10 28.49
C ASN A 571 9.07 36.20 27.58
N THR A 572 8.02 36.90 28.02
CA THR A 572 7.38 38.03 27.29
C THR A 572 8.37 39.15 27.00
N GLY A 573 9.40 39.34 27.86
CA GLY A 573 10.46 40.32 27.64
C GLY A 573 11.40 39.97 26.44
N LEU A 574 11.63 38.68 26.14
CA LEU A 574 12.50 38.25 25.07
C LEU A 574 11.81 38.35 23.69
N ILE A 575 10.51 38.07 23.63
CA ILE A 575 9.70 38.22 22.41
C ILE A 575 9.51 39.69 22.05
N ALA A 576 9.27 40.56 23.04
CA ALA A 576 9.17 42.02 22.83
C ALA A 576 10.53 42.62 22.35
N GLY A 577 11.65 42.11 22.85
CA GLY A 577 13.00 42.52 22.42
C GLY A 577 13.32 42.15 20.99
N VAL A 578 12.90 40.95 20.54
CA VAL A 578 13.13 40.45 19.17
C VAL A 578 12.25 41.20 18.15
N VAL A 579 10.98 41.43 18.47
CA VAL A 579 10.05 42.20 17.61
C VAL A 579 10.48 43.67 17.52
N GLY A 580 10.91 44.29 18.62
CA GLY A 580 11.46 45.65 18.63
C GLY A 580 12.74 45.77 17.80
N GLY A 581 13.65 44.79 17.88
CA GLY A 581 14.88 44.78 17.12
C GLY A 581 14.67 44.65 15.59
N VAL A 582 13.71 43.84 15.16
CA VAL A 582 13.37 43.66 13.73
C VAL A 582 12.73 44.93 13.15
N VAL A 583 11.87 45.62 13.90
CA VAL A 583 11.25 46.87 13.47
C VAL A 583 12.31 47.99 13.32
N VAL A 584 13.25 48.08 14.26
CA VAL A 584 14.34 49.08 14.18
C VAL A 584 15.29 48.81 13.00
N ILE A 585 15.65 47.54 12.75
CA ILE A 585 16.49 47.16 11.59
C ILE A 585 15.74 47.43 10.29
N GLY A 586 14.45 47.08 10.19
CA GLY A 586 13.58 47.38 9.06
C GLY A 586 13.51 48.89 8.74
N LEU A 587 13.36 49.73 9.77
CA LEU A 587 13.34 51.21 9.64
C LEU A 587 14.70 51.77 9.20
N VAL A 588 15.80 51.25 9.72
CA VAL A 588 17.14 51.64 9.31
C VAL A 588 17.43 51.26 7.84
N VAL A 589 17.06 50.06 7.43
CA VAL A 589 17.21 49.62 6.02
C VAL A 589 16.32 50.45 5.09
N PHE A 590 15.08 50.74 5.51
CA PHE A 590 14.16 51.60 4.75
C PHE A 590 14.72 53.03 4.58
N LEU A 591 15.24 53.59 5.64
CA LEU A 591 15.85 54.95 5.59
C LEU A 591 17.13 55.02 4.76
N VAL A 592 17.95 53.98 4.81
CA VAL A 592 19.18 53.88 4.00
C VAL A 592 18.85 53.67 2.50
N THR A 593 17.84 52.86 2.19
CA THR A 593 17.41 52.66 0.79
C THR A 593 16.71 53.88 0.23
N ARG A 594 15.94 54.60 1.03
CA ARG A 594 15.31 55.89 0.62
C ARG A 594 16.32 56.99 0.38
N ARG A 595 17.39 57.07 1.18
CA ARG A 595 18.51 58.00 0.93
C ARG A 595 19.33 57.70 -0.33
N ARG A 596 19.40 56.43 -0.72
CA ARG A 596 20.09 56.02 -1.97
C ARG A 596 19.30 56.35 -3.23
N LYS A 597 17.95 56.36 -3.17
CA LYS A 597 17.12 56.81 -4.31
C LYS A 597 17.14 58.33 -4.52
N SER A 598 17.31 59.12 -3.46
CA SER A 598 17.42 60.58 -3.61
C SER A 598 18.78 61.11 -4.11
N VAL A 599 19.82 60.23 -4.19
CA VAL A 599 21.15 60.60 -4.68
C VAL A 599 21.38 60.07 -6.13
N ALA A 600 20.48 59.24 -6.63
CA ALA A 600 20.54 58.74 -8.03
C ALA A 600 19.79 59.63 -9.02
N ASP A 601 18.88 60.50 -8.54
CA ASP A 601 18.09 61.41 -9.38
C ASP A 601 18.76 62.81 -9.60
N GLU A 602 19.98 63.03 -9.09
CA GLU A 602 20.74 64.26 -9.32
C GLU A 602 21.98 64.10 -10.27
N ARG A 603 21.98 63.08 -11.11
CA ARG A 603 22.98 62.90 -12.16
C ARG A 603 22.35 62.32 -13.42
N GLU A 604 21.67 63.17 -14.14
CA GLU A 604 21.59 63.27 -15.60
C GLU A 604 21.27 64.73 -16.01
#